data_d0efd2432e9927ed3aa4035694b3fde2
#
_entry.id   d0efd2432e9927ed3aa4035694b3fde2
#
_cell.length_a   1.000
_cell.length_b   1.000
_cell.length_c   1.000
_cell.angle_alpha   90.00
_cell.angle_beta   90.00
_cell.angle_gamma   90.00
#
_symmetry.space_group_name_H-M   'P 1'
#
loop_
_entity.id
_entity.type
_entity.pdbx_description
1 polymer ?
#
loop_
_entity_poly.entity_id
_entity_poly.type
_entity_poly.pdbx_seq_one_letter_code
_entity_poly.pdbx_strand_id
1 'polypeptide(L)'
;MAAAKSAKITKDYLFFESKWSTKANIVSYQGALVEEKAYASLAKDLSKSGYGVYILKTPLNLPVLSSQKALSIIKAKKLKNVYLAGHSFGGVVACMNANTAKSDNISALILLASYPSENVNLSKRHLKVLSITASNDKVLKWDQYKSAKKRLPSNTIYLSISGGNHSEFGDYGHQSKDGDATISPKNQEKQIVSAVSNFII
;
A
#
# COMPACT_ATOMS: atom_id res chain seq x y z
N MET A 1 -6.93 3.56 -17.12
CA MET A 1 -6.32 4.87 -16.73
C MET A 1 -7.31 6.07 -16.63
N ALA A 2 -8.60 5.88 -16.87
CA ALA A 2 -9.62 6.93 -16.66
C ALA A 2 -9.68 7.44 -15.20
N ALA A 3 -9.40 6.59 -14.22
CA ALA A 3 -9.40 6.98 -12.81
C ALA A 3 -8.36 8.05 -12.46
N ALA A 4 -7.19 8.05 -13.11
CA ALA A 4 -6.13 9.03 -12.86
C ALA A 4 -6.53 10.47 -13.23
N LYS A 5 -7.49 10.64 -14.15
CA LYS A 5 -8.00 11.98 -14.51
C LYS A 5 -8.71 12.70 -13.37
N SER A 6 -9.14 11.98 -12.34
CA SER A 6 -9.79 12.58 -11.16
C SER A 6 -8.81 12.94 -10.04
N ALA A 7 -7.51 12.68 -10.23
CA ALA A 7 -6.48 13.00 -9.26
C ALA A 7 -5.95 14.42 -9.45
N LYS A 8 -5.56 15.06 -8.35
CA LYS A 8 -4.66 16.21 -8.39
C LYS A 8 -3.24 15.71 -8.62
N ILE A 9 -2.71 15.95 -9.81
CA ILE A 9 -1.39 15.48 -10.21
C ILE A 9 -0.33 16.53 -9.88
N THR A 10 0.71 16.11 -9.17
CA THR A 10 1.90 16.92 -8.89
C THR A 10 3.17 16.24 -9.43
N LYS A 11 4.33 16.88 -9.28
CA LYS A 11 5.62 16.24 -9.60
C LYS A 11 5.94 15.05 -8.68
N ASP A 12 5.39 15.04 -7.45
CA ASP A 12 5.76 14.10 -6.40
C ASP A 12 4.74 12.98 -6.15
N TYR A 13 3.46 13.23 -6.48
CA TYR A 13 2.38 12.27 -6.20
C TYR A 13 1.13 12.54 -7.04
N LEU A 14 0.25 11.54 -7.11
CA LEU A 14 -1.16 11.69 -7.43
C LEU A 14 -1.94 11.76 -6.13
N PHE A 15 -2.83 12.74 -6.00
CA PHE A 15 -3.69 12.90 -4.82
C PHE A 15 -5.16 12.73 -5.18
N PHE A 16 -5.82 11.82 -4.51
CA PHE A 16 -7.26 11.60 -4.54
C PHE A 16 -7.85 12.13 -3.25
N GLU A 17 -8.59 13.22 -3.35
CA GLU A 17 -9.22 13.84 -2.21
C GLU A 17 -10.41 13.00 -1.71
N SER A 18 -10.57 12.89 -0.39
CA SER A 18 -11.75 12.27 0.19
C SER A 18 -13.00 13.05 -0.21
N LYS A 19 -14.07 12.34 -0.55
CA LYS A 19 -15.39 12.95 -0.82
C LYS A 19 -16.10 13.46 0.44
N TRP A 20 -15.65 13.02 1.61
CA TRP A 20 -16.24 13.31 2.92
C TRP A 20 -15.15 13.83 3.86
N SER A 21 -15.49 14.02 5.15
CA SER A 21 -14.45 14.27 6.14
C SER A 21 -13.38 13.17 6.08
N THR A 22 -12.11 13.58 6.02
CA THR A 22 -11.00 12.64 5.86
C THR A 22 -10.82 11.81 7.12
N LYS A 23 -11.10 10.51 7.06
CA LYS A 23 -10.88 9.55 8.15
C LYS A 23 -9.39 9.39 8.45
N ALA A 24 -8.60 9.23 7.39
CA ALA A 24 -7.14 9.14 7.44
C ALA A 24 -6.53 9.48 6.08
N ASN A 25 -5.22 9.70 6.08
CA ASN A 25 -4.44 9.92 4.87
C ASN A 25 -3.62 8.67 4.54
N ILE A 26 -3.87 8.03 3.42
CA ILE A 26 -3.08 6.91 2.92
C ILE A 26 -1.95 7.45 2.05
N VAL A 27 -0.71 7.16 2.40
CA VAL A 27 0.48 7.52 1.61
C VAL A 27 1.12 6.22 1.11
N SER A 28 1.00 5.97 -0.20
CA SER A 28 1.29 4.68 -0.80
C SER A 28 2.45 4.74 -1.78
N TYR A 29 3.37 3.77 -1.67
CA TYR A 29 4.37 3.46 -2.67
C TYR A 29 3.85 2.43 -3.67
N GLN A 30 4.16 2.64 -4.96
CA GLN A 30 3.91 1.66 -6.03
C GLN A 30 4.84 0.44 -5.91
N GLY A 31 4.53 -0.63 -6.61
CA GLY A 31 5.44 -1.74 -6.85
C GLY A 31 6.65 -1.31 -7.69
N ALA A 32 7.76 -2.06 -7.60
CA ALA A 32 8.94 -1.78 -8.41
C ALA A 32 8.60 -1.92 -9.90
N LEU A 33 9.05 -0.94 -10.71
CA LEU A 33 8.86 -0.85 -12.16
C LEU A 33 7.39 -0.72 -12.61
N VAL A 34 6.47 -0.43 -11.67
CA VAL A 34 5.06 -0.19 -11.96
C VAL A 34 4.78 1.31 -11.87
N GLU A 35 4.13 1.88 -12.88
CA GLU A 35 3.73 3.29 -12.85
C GLU A 35 2.74 3.56 -11.69
N GLU A 36 2.86 4.72 -11.07
CA GLU A 36 1.97 5.14 -9.99
C GLU A 36 0.49 5.18 -10.42
N LYS A 37 0.23 5.44 -11.71
CA LYS A 37 -1.13 5.49 -12.28
C LYS A 37 -1.86 4.15 -12.25
N ALA A 38 -1.13 3.04 -12.18
CA ALA A 38 -1.70 1.70 -12.05
C ALA A 38 -2.54 1.54 -10.78
N TYR A 39 -2.29 2.35 -9.76
CA TYR A 39 -3.03 2.31 -8.49
C TYR A 39 -4.16 3.34 -8.41
N ALA A 40 -4.44 4.05 -9.50
CA ALA A 40 -5.41 5.14 -9.52
C ALA A 40 -6.85 4.66 -9.27
N SER A 41 -7.24 3.47 -9.76
CA SER A 41 -8.57 2.89 -9.52
C SER A 41 -8.78 2.62 -8.04
N LEU A 42 -7.86 1.89 -7.41
CA LEU A 42 -7.87 1.60 -5.98
C LEU A 42 -7.91 2.87 -5.13
N ALA A 43 -7.04 3.84 -5.45
CA ALA A 43 -6.99 5.11 -4.71
C ALA A 43 -8.28 5.91 -4.82
N LYS A 44 -8.91 5.92 -6.01
CA LYS A 44 -10.21 6.57 -6.22
C LYS A 44 -11.31 5.90 -5.41
N ASP A 45 -11.34 4.57 -5.32
CA ASP A 45 -12.37 3.87 -4.55
C ASP A 45 -12.13 4.02 -3.04
N LEU A 46 -10.90 4.03 -2.57
CA LEU A 46 -10.55 4.40 -1.20
C LEU A 46 -10.95 5.85 -0.87
N SER A 47 -10.78 6.79 -1.82
CA SER A 47 -11.18 8.18 -1.59
C SER A 47 -12.70 8.34 -1.44
N LYS A 48 -13.49 7.54 -2.15
CA LYS A 48 -14.95 7.47 -1.95
C LYS A 48 -15.33 6.90 -0.58
N SER A 49 -14.45 6.09 0.02
CA SER A 49 -14.63 5.50 1.34
C SER A 49 -14.16 6.41 2.49
N GLY A 50 -13.73 7.62 2.19
CA GLY A 50 -13.37 8.62 3.19
C GLY A 50 -11.88 8.78 3.46
N TYR A 51 -10.99 8.32 2.56
CA TYR A 51 -9.55 8.47 2.71
C TYR A 51 -8.99 9.54 1.77
N GLY A 52 -8.06 10.38 2.26
CA GLY A 52 -7.19 11.13 1.38
C GLY A 52 -6.05 10.23 0.90
N VAL A 53 -5.92 9.97 -0.41
CA VAL A 53 -4.95 8.98 -0.91
C VAL A 53 -3.86 9.65 -1.75
N TYR A 54 -2.62 9.50 -1.32
CA TYR A 54 -1.42 9.96 -2.01
C TYR A 54 -0.69 8.77 -2.61
N ILE A 55 -0.63 8.65 -3.93
CA ILE A 55 0.20 7.66 -4.61
C ILE A 55 1.49 8.35 -5.01
N LEU A 56 2.60 7.90 -4.47
CA LEU A 56 3.91 8.52 -4.65
C LEU A 56 4.46 8.25 -6.06
N LYS A 57 5.10 9.24 -6.63
CA LYS A 57 5.91 9.10 -7.85
C LYS A 57 7.36 8.89 -7.45
N THR A 58 8.00 7.86 -7.94
CA THR A 58 9.41 7.59 -7.65
C THR A 58 10.23 7.52 -8.92
N PRO A 59 11.51 7.94 -8.90
CA PRO A 59 12.36 7.87 -10.08
C PRO A 59 12.42 6.45 -10.63
N LEU A 60 12.34 6.30 -11.95
CA LEU A 60 12.37 5.01 -12.66
C LEU A 60 11.33 4.00 -12.15
N ASN A 61 10.25 4.45 -11.49
CA ASN A 61 9.28 3.61 -10.81
C ASN A 61 9.91 2.66 -9.77
N LEU A 62 11.01 3.09 -9.14
CA LEU A 62 11.72 2.35 -8.10
C LEU A 62 11.60 3.06 -6.75
N PRO A 63 10.74 2.58 -5.84
CA PRO A 63 10.51 3.20 -4.53
C PRO A 63 11.77 3.42 -3.70
N VAL A 64 12.75 2.52 -3.79
CA VAL A 64 14.02 2.63 -3.05
C VAL A 64 14.82 3.88 -3.40
N LEU A 65 14.72 4.37 -4.64
CA LEU A 65 15.40 5.60 -5.07
C LEU A 65 14.83 6.88 -4.43
N SER A 66 13.69 6.76 -3.77
CA SER A 66 13.06 7.84 -3.01
C SER A 66 12.49 7.32 -1.68
N SER A 67 13.29 6.52 -0.97
CA SER A 67 12.85 5.78 0.22
C SER A 67 12.33 6.66 1.37
N GLN A 68 12.66 7.95 1.41
CA GLN A 68 12.16 8.90 2.42
C GLN A 68 11.01 9.79 1.92
N LYS A 69 10.52 9.56 0.70
CA LYS A 69 9.55 10.46 0.06
C LYS A 69 8.23 10.54 0.83
N ALA A 70 7.73 9.41 1.35
CA ALA A 70 6.52 9.41 2.17
C ALA A 70 6.68 10.32 3.39
N LEU A 71 7.76 10.18 4.15
CA LEU A 71 8.00 11.00 5.35
C LEU A 71 8.16 12.47 5.01
N SER A 72 8.79 12.80 3.89
CA SER A 72 8.92 14.18 3.41
C SER A 72 7.57 14.80 3.08
N ILE A 73 6.67 14.06 2.41
CA ILE A 73 5.32 14.54 2.08
C ILE A 73 4.46 14.67 3.34
N ILE A 74 4.51 13.71 4.26
CA ILE A 74 3.81 13.75 5.54
C ILE A 74 4.19 15.02 6.30
N LYS A 75 5.49 15.31 6.39
CA LYS A 75 6.01 16.52 7.05
C LYS A 75 5.59 17.81 6.33
N ALA A 76 5.83 17.88 5.02
CA ALA A 76 5.56 19.09 4.22
C ALA A 76 4.07 19.44 4.19
N LYS A 77 3.18 18.45 4.18
CA LYS A 77 1.72 18.61 4.18
C LYS A 77 1.12 18.65 5.58
N LYS A 78 1.92 18.47 6.64
CA LYS A 78 1.48 18.36 8.03
C LYS A 78 0.35 17.33 8.20
N LEU A 79 0.47 16.19 7.48
CA LEU A 79 -0.54 15.14 7.51
C LEU A 79 -0.59 14.51 8.91
N LYS A 80 -1.81 14.27 9.38
CA LYS A 80 -2.10 13.54 10.62
C LYS A 80 -2.89 12.28 10.29
N ASN A 81 -2.90 11.34 11.23
CA ASN A 81 -3.57 10.04 11.06
C ASN A 81 -3.20 9.40 9.72
N VAL A 82 -1.91 9.10 9.54
CA VAL A 82 -1.36 8.59 8.28
C VAL A 82 -1.28 7.07 8.32
N TYR A 83 -1.75 6.47 7.25
CA TYR A 83 -1.53 5.06 6.95
C TYR A 83 -0.49 4.97 5.84
N LEU A 84 0.69 4.48 6.18
CA LEU A 84 1.66 4.12 5.16
C LEU A 84 1.16 2.89 4.42
N ALA A 85 1.31 2.87 3.11
CA ALA A 85 0.90 1.73 2.30
C ALA A 85 1.96 1.43 1.23
N GLY A 86 1.90 0.21 0.70
CA GLY A 86 2.71 -0.12 -0.47
C GLY A 86 2.43 -1.51 -0.98
N HIS A 87 2.58 -1.66 -2.30
CA HIS A 87 2.47 -2.93 -3.00
C HIS A 87 3.86 -3.49 -3.25
N SER A 88 4.02 -4.80 -3.04
CA SER A 88 5.26 -5.52 -3.37
C SER A 88 6.48 -4.81 -2.76
N PHE A 89 7.47 -4.45 -3.58
CA PHE A 89 8.66 -3.72 -3.10
C PHE A 89 8.33 -2.34 -2.50
N GLY A 90 7.25 -1.69 -2.92
CA GLY A 90 6.77 -0.45 -2.30
C GLY A 90 6.36 -0.64 -0.84
N GLY A 91 5.81 -1.80 -0.49
CA GLY A 91 5.48 -2.13 0.90
C GLY A 91 6.73 -2.36 1.76
N VAL A 92 7.82 -2.89 1.18
CA VAL A 92 9.13 -2.97 1.87
C VAL A 92 9.60 -1.57 2.25
N VAL A 93 9.53 -0.61 1.32
CA VAL A 93 9.93 0.79 1.58
C VAL A 93 8.99 1.45 2.60
N ALA A 94 7.69 1.16 2.56
CA ALA A 94 6.75 1.63 3.58
C ALA A 94 7.10 1.09 4.98
N CYS A 95 7.54 -0.18 5.10
CA CYS A 95 8.05 -0.75 6.35
C CYS A 95 9.30 -0.02 6.84
N MET A 96 10.24 0.31 5.95
CA MET A 96 11.43 1.09 6.31
C MET A 96 11.05 2.46 6.88
N ASN A 97 10.08 3.13 6.25
CA ASN A 97 9.57 4.42 6.74
C ASN A 97 8.88 4.28 8.10
N ALA A 98 8.04 3.27 8.28
CA ALA A 98 7.40 2.99 9.56
C ALA A 98 8.43 2.72 10.67
N ASN A 99 9.56 2.07 10.35
CA ASN A 99 10.63 1.77 11.29
C ASN A 99 11.41 3.01 11.71
N THR A 100 11.68 3.92 10.79
CA THR A 100 12.52 5.12 11.02
C THR A 100 11.74 6.35 11.45
N ALA A 101 10.42 6.36 11.26
CA ALA A 101 9.57 7.48 11.62
C ALA A 101 9.63 7.77 13.13
N LYS A 102 9.95 9.03 13.46
CA LYS A 102 9.96 9.54 14.84
C LYS A 102 8.62 10.18 15.24
N SER A 103 7.66 10.22 14.33
CA SER A 103 6.40 10.93 14.49
C SER A 103 5.25 9.98 14.79
N ASP A 104 4.41 10.32 15.76
CA ASP A 104 3.17 9.62 16.09
C ASP A 104 2.05 9.85 15.05
N ASN A 105 2.35 10.56 13.97
CA ASN A 105 1.39 10.81 12.89
C ASN A 105 1.10 9.57 12.04
N ILE A 106 1.96 8.52 12.10
CA ILE A 106 1.75 7.25 11.39
C ILE A 106 1.07 6.30 12.33
N SER A 107 -0.19 6.02 12.09
CA SER A 107 -1.04 5.18 12.92
C SER A 107 -1.25 3.78 12.36
N ALA A 108 -1.02 3.58 11.05
CA ALA A 108 -1.17 2.27 10.44
C ALA A 108 -0.21 2.02 9.28
N LEU A 109 -0.04 0.72 8.96
CA LEU A 109 0.70 0.22 7.80
C LEU A 109 -0.17 -0.77 7.03
N ILE A 110 -0.30 -0.57 5.73
CA ILE A 110 -1.05 -1.44 4.82
C ILE A 110 -0.06 -2.08 3.84
N LEU A 111 0.07 -3.37 3.90
CA LEU A 111 0.96 -4.16 3.05
C LEU A 111 0.14 -4.94 2.03
N LEU A 112 0.32 -4.63 0.76
CA LEU A 112 -0.30 -5.33 -0.36
C LEU A 112 0.75 -6.25 -1.00
N ALA A 113 0.60 -7.56 -0.83
CA ALA A 113 1.56 -8.58 -1.28
C ALA A 113 3.01 -8.23 -0.89
N SER A 114 3.23 -7.89 0.38
CA SER A 114 4.52 -7.38 0.86
C SER A 114 4.79 -7.74 2.32
N TYR A 115 6.04 -7.54 2.75
CA TYR A 115 6.53 -7.82 4.09
C TYR A 115 7.77 -6.96 4.43
N PRO A 116 8.11 -6.76 5.71
CA PRO A 116 9.33 -6.06 6.11
C PRO A 116 10.59 -6.84 5.73
N SER A 117 11.61 -6.14 5.23
CA SER A 117 12.94 -6.73 4.99
C SER A 117 13.60 -7.20 6.31
N GLU A 118 14.67 -7.99 6.22
CA GLU A 118 15.34 -8.58 7.38
C GLU A 118 15.85 -7.51 8.36
N ASN A 119 16.28 -6.37 7.85
CA ASN A 119 16.81 -5.25 8.65
C ASN A 119 15.73 -4.35 9.26
N VAL A 120 14.44 -4.67 9.07
CA VAL A 120 13.31 -3.88 9.57
C VAL A 120 12.54 -4.70 10.58
N ASN A 121 12.44 -4.22 11.81
CA ASN A 121 11.68 -4.86 12.88
C ASN A 121 10.67 -3.90 13.49
N LEU A 122 9.39 -4.17 13.23
CA LEU A 122 8.24 -3.39 13.68
C LEU A 122 7.50 -4.05 14.85
N SER A 123 7.97 -5.21 15.35
CA SER A 123 7.25 -6.00 16.35
C SER A 123 6.94 -5.25 17.66
N LYS A 124 7.75 -4.25 18.00
CA LYS A 124 7.59 -3.42 19.20
C LYS A 124 7.00 -2.03 18.90
N ARG A 125 6.60 -1.77 17.64
CA ARG A 125 6.00 -0.49 17.28
C ARG A 125 4.51 -0.47 17.66
N HIS A 126 4.06 0.61 18.26
CA HIS A 126 2.63 0.86 18.46
C HIS A 126 1.99 1.28 17.13
N LEU A 127 1.80 0.32 16.26
CA LEU A 127 1.35 0.51 14.88
C LEU A 127 0.33 -0.57 14.54
N LYS A 128 -0.82 -0.17 14.01
CA LYS A 128 -1.77 -1.13 13.43
C LYS A 128 -1.25 -1.59 12.07
N VAL A 129 -1.28 -2.88 11.79
CA VAL A 129 -0.82 -3.42 10.50
C VAL A 129 -1.90 -4.29 9.87
N LEU A 130 -2.18 -4.01 8.59
CA LEU A 130 -3.02 -4.84 7.72
C LEU A 130 -2.13 -5.40 6.62
N SER A 131 -2.01 -6.72 6.55
CA SER A 131 -1.26 -7.43 5.52
C SER A 131 -2.24 -8.19 4.63
N ILE A 132 -2.35 -7.77 3.38
CA ILE A 132 -3.22 -8.39 2.37
C ILE A 132 -2.36 -9.12 1.35
N THR A 133 -2.64 -10.41 1.16
CA THR A 133 -2.06 -11.26 0.13
C THR A 133 -3.15 -11.80 -0.80
N ALA A 134 -2.77 -12.51 -1.85
CA ALA A 134 -3.69 -13.16 -2.76
C ALA A 134 -3.30 -14.63 -2.94
N SER A 135 -4.29 -15.54 -3.03
CA SER A 135 -4.01 -16.98 -2.97
C SER A 135 -3.26 -17.53 -4.18
N ASN A 136 -3.41 -16.86 -5.34
CA ASN A 136 -2.76 -17.28 -6.59
C ASN A 136 -1.49 -16.47 -6.90
N ASP A 137 -1.03 -15.63 -5.93
CA ASP A 137 0.22 -14.87 -6.05
C ASP A 137 1.43 -15.82 -6.07
N LYS A 138 2.13 -15.85 -7.21
CA LYS A 138 3.38 -16.61 -7.41
C LYS A 138 4.63 -15.74 -7.45
N VAL A 139 4.47 -14.41 -7.29
CA VAL A 139 5.57 -13.44 -7.23
C VAL A 139 6.05 -13.25 -5.80
N LEU A 140 5.12 -13.22 -4.83
CA LEU A 140 5.41 -13.10 -3.42
C LEU A 140 6.31 -14.26 -2.95
N LYS A 141 7.44 -13.94 -2.34
CA LYS A 141 8.33 -14.95 -1.74
C LYS A 141 7.73 -15.45 -0.42
N TRP A 142 6.90 -16.46 -0.50
CA TRP A 142 6.07 -16.95 0.60
C TRP A 142 6.85 -17.36 1.85
N ASP A 143 8.04 -17.97 1.71
CA ASP A 143 8.85 -18.35 2.86
C ASP A 143 9.40 -17.11 3.58
N GLN A 144 9.82 -16.10 2.82
CA GLN A 144 10.24 -14.82 3.38
C GLN A 144 9.06 -14.08 4.03
N TYR A 145 7.88 -14.10 3.39
CA TYR A 145 6.65 -13.54 3.95
C TYR A 145 6.30 -14.19 5.29
N LYS A 146 6.30 -15.52 5.37
CA LYS A 146 6.02 -16.28 6.60
C LYS A 146 7.02 -15.93 7.70
N SER A 147 8.32 -15.93 7.37
CA SER A 147 9.39 -15.59 8.33
C SER A 147 9.33 -14.13 8.79
N ALA A 148 8.83 -13.23 7.96
CA ALA A 148 8.71 -11.81 8.26
C ALA A 148 7.58 -11.49 9.26
N LYS A 149 6.62 -12.38 9.46
CA LYS A 149 5.51 -12.16 10.42
C LYS A 149 5.99 -11.84 11.83
N LYS A 150 7.09 -12.46 12.29
CA LYS A 150 7.71 -12.18 13.59
C LYS A 150 8.28 -10.76 13.74
N ARG A 151 8.46 -10.05 12.63
CA ARG A 151 8.94 -8.66 12.59
C ARG A 151 7.81 -7.63 12.51
N LEU A 152 6.57 -8.07 12.51
CA LEU A 152 5.37 -7.22 12.59
C LEU A 152 4.78 -7.27 13.99
N PRO A 153 3.98 -6.27 14.41
CA PRO A 153 3.26 -6.29 15.68
C PRO A 153 2.38 -7.54 15.82
N SER A 154 2.25 -8.06 17.01
CA SER A 154 1.48 -9.28 17.29
C SER A 154 -0.01 -9.18 16.94
N ASN A 155 -0.56 -7.96 16.94
CA ASN A 155 -1.94 -7.66 16.57
C ASN A 155 -2.10 -7.35 15.06
N THR A 156 -1.15 -7.75 14.22
CA THR A 156 -1.25 -7.62 12.76
C THR A 156 -2.43 -8.45 12.23
N ILE A 157 -3.27 -7.81 11.42
CA ILE A 157 -4.37 -8.48 10.71
C ILE A 157 -3.86 -8.99 9.37
N TYR A 158 -4.06 -10.28 9.12
CA TYR A 158 -3.68 -10.95 7.88
C TYR A 158 -4.92 -11.36 7.11
N LEU A 159 -5.00 -10.94 5.84
CA LEU A 159 -6.07 -11.31 4.92
C LEU A 159 -5.45 -11.93 3.66
N SER A 160 -6.02 -13.03 3.18
CA SER A 160 -5.70 -13.59 1.87
C SER A 160 -6.94 -13.51 0.97
N ILE A 161 -6.81 -12.84 -0.16
CA ILE A 161 -7.88 -12.74 -1.16
C ILE A 161 -7.89 -14.04 -1.97
N SER A 162 -8.95 -14.82 -1.80
CA SER A 162 -9.12 -16.09 -2.53
C SER A 162 -9.29 -15.82 -4.03
N GLY A 163 -8.50 -16.52 -4.84
CA GLY A 163 -8.55 -16.42 -6.30
C GLY A 163 -7.87 -15.17 -6.89
N GLY A 164 -7.35 -14.27 -6.07
CA GLY A 164 -6.57 -13.12 -6.54
C GLY A 164 -5.11 -13.47 -6.82
N ASN A 165 -4.37 -12.56 -7.45
CA ASN A 165 -2.95 -12.71 -7.75
C ASN A 165 -2.14 -11.44 -7.41
N HIS A 166 -0.83 -11.45 -7.68
CA HIS A 166 0.06 -10.33 -7.40
C HIS A 166 -0.23 -9.12 -8.29
N SER A 167 -0.43 -9.36 -9.57
CA SER A 167 -0.58 -8.32 -10.57
C SER A 167 -1.81 -7.45 -10.35
N GLU A 168 -2.89 -8.04 -9.84
CA GLU A 168 -4.17 -7.35 -9.65
C GLU A 168 -4.26 -6.51 -8.37
N PHE A 169 -3.14 -6.30 -7.66
CA PHE A 169 -3.03 -5.23 -6.68
C PHE A 169 -2.88 -3.83 -7.32
N GLY A 170 -2.68 -3.78 -8.65
CA GLY A 170 -2.67 -2.58 -9.48
C GLY A 170 -3.19 -2.88 -10.89
N ASP A 171 -3.45 -1.83 -11.68
CA ASP A 171 -3.93 -1.93 -13.07
C ASP A 171 -2.75 -1.76 -14.04
N TYR A 172 -1.87 -2.78 -14.14
CA TYR A 172 -0.67 -2.77 -14.99
C TYR A 172 -0.53 -4.04 -15.85
N GLY A 173 -1.56 -4.86 -15.89
CA GLY A 173 -1.56 -6.11 -16.63
C GLY A 173 -0.90 -7.27 -15.88
N HIS A 174 -0.89 -8.44 -16.53
CA HIS A 174 -0.33 -9.65 -15.94
C HIS A 174 1.20 -9.56 -15.84
N GLN A 175 1.75 -9.78 -14.66
CA GLN A 175 3.19 -9.82 -14.43
C GLN A 175 3.76 -11.19 -14.77
N SER A 176 4.89 -11.21 -15.47
CA SER A 176 5.61 -12.47 -15.76
C SER A 176 5.85 -13.28 -14.48
N LYS A 177 5.62 -14.58 -14.55
CA LYS A 177 5.73 -15.55 -13.46
C LYS A 177 4.69 -15.45 -12.35
N ASP A 178 3.69 -14.56 -12.48
CA ASP A 178 2.56 -14.54 -11.56
C ASP A 178 1.59 -15.69 -11.85
N GLY A 179 0.74 -16.01 -10.87
CA GLY A 179 -0.36 -16.95 -11.05
C GLY A 179 -1.56 -16.29 -11.72
N ASP A 180 -2.39 -17.10 -12.39
CA ASP A 180 -3.63 -16.62 -12.97
C ASP A 180 -4.68 -16.37 -11.88
N ALA A 181 -5.29 -15.19 -11.90
CA ALA A 181 -6.41 -14.91 -11.02
C ALA A 181 -7.67 -15.65 -11.49
N THR A 182 -8.47 -16.14 -10.54
CA THR A 182 -9.78 -16.76 -10.80
C THR A 182 -10.94 -15.81 -10.48
N ILE A 183 -10.63 -14.60 -10.01
CA ILE A 183 -11.57 -13.49 -9.81
C ILE A 183 -11.17 -12.32 -10.71
N SER A 184 -12.10 -11.40 -10.97
CA SER A 184 -11.77 -10.22 -11.76
C SER A 184 -10.92 -9.21 -10.96
N PRO A 185 -10.08 -8.38 -11.65
CA PRO A 185 -9.30 -7.31 -11.01
C PRO A 185 -10.18 -6.38 -10.16
N LYS A 186 -11.39 -6.09 -10.63
CA LYS A 186 -12.35 -5.25 -9.89
C LYS A 186 -12.87 -5.92 -8.63
N ASN A 187 -12.98 -7.24 -8.61
CA ASN A 187 -13.38 -7.97 -7.41
C ASN A 187 -12.23 -7.97 -6.38
N GLN A 188 -10.99 -8.19 -6.80
CA GLN A 188 -9.82 -8.07 -5.92
C GLN A 188 -9.73 -6.66 -5.33
N GLU A 189 -9.87 -5.62 -6.16
CA GLU A 189 -9.86 -4.23 -5.71
C GLU A 189 -10.95 -3.93 -4.67
N LYS A 190 -12.20 -4.41 -4.91
CA LYS A 190 -13.29 -4.26 -3.95
C LYS A 190 -12.98 -4.90 -2.59
N GLN A 191 -12.37 -6.08 -2.59
CA GLN A 191 -11.97 -6.76 -1.36
C GLN A 191 -10.89 -5.98 -0.62
N ILE A 192 -9.91 -5.38 -1.33
CA ILE A 192 -8.90 -4.50 -0.72
C ILE A 192 -9.57 -3.29 -0.08
N VAL A 193 -10.46 -2.60 -0.81
CA VAL A 193 -11.18 -1.41 -0.30
C VAL A 193 -11.99 -1.76 0.95
N SER A 194 -12.70 -2.88 0.93
CA SER A 194 -13.47 -3.38 2.07
C SER A 194 -12.57 -3.67 3.27
N ALA A 195 -11.47 -4.39 3.05
CA ALA A 195 -10.53 -4.73 4.11
C ALA A 195 -9.92 -3.47 4.76
N VAL A 196 -9.51 -2.49 3.95
CA VAL A 196 -8.98 -1.21 4.44
C VAL A 196 -10.06 -0.43 5.19
N SER A 197 -11.30 -0.41 4.70
CA SER A 197 -12.40 0.32 5.33
C SER A 197 -12.80 -0.27 6.69
N ASN A 198 -12.69 -1.58 6.84
CA ASN A 198 -13.02 -2.28 8.09
C ASN A 198 -11.84 -2.35 9.08
N PHE A 199 -10.62 -2.15 8.58
CA PHE A 199 -9.41 -2.22 9.41
C PHE A 199 -9.32 -1.09 10.45
N ILE A 200 -10.02 0.01 10.19
CA ILE A 200 -9.80 1.25 10.92
C ILE A 200 -11.11 1.68 11.56
N ILE A 201 -11.21 1.34 12.75
CA ILE A 201 -12.24 1.81 13.68
C ILE A 201 -11.53 2.40 14.89
#